data_284ae65b22e07fe6b5fd97a708132100
#
_entry.id   284ae65b22e07fe6b5fd97a708132100
#
_cell.length_a   1.000
_cell.length_b   1.000
_cell.length_c   1.000
_cell.angle_alpha   90.00
_cell.angle_beta   90.00
_cell.angle_gamma   90.00
#
_symmetry.space_group_name_H-M   'P 1'
#
loop_
_entity.id
_entity.type
_entity.pdbx_description
1 polymer ?
#
loop_
_entity_poly.entity_id
_entity_poly.type
_entity_poly.pdbx_seq_one_letter_code
_entity_poly.pdbx_strand_id
1 'polypeptide(L)'
;MRFAAISFAAFTLFLYFAFSQANPPQEIKSMNVKRITPVLLVKEIEPVIPFWVGRLGFTKTIEVPEGNKLGFVAFQKGAVEVMYQTYSSVEKDAPPSMSAEARKGPTYLYMEVDNIDAVLAAMKDVKIVMPVRTAFYGMKEFAVQEPGGHFITFAQPVVAAHQ
;
A
#
# COMPACT_ATOMS: atom_id res chain seq x y z
N MET A 1 16.92 18.54 85.70
CA MET A 1 15.89 18.22 84.68
C MET A 1 16.52 18.42 83.34
N ARG A 2 16.81 17.31 82.60
CA ARG A 2 17.40 17.35 81.29
C ARG A 2 16.34 16.94 80.24
N PHE A 3 15.98 17.85 79.40
CA PHE A 3 15.10 17.56 78.27
C PHE A 3 15.92 16.97 77.12
N ALA A 4 15.56 15.76 76.68
CA ALA A 4 16.13 15.10 75.56
C ALA A 4 15.39 15.59 74.26
N ALA A 5 16.14 16.13 73.30
CA ALA A 5 15.66 16.51 72.03
C ALA A 5 15.57 15.24 71.12
N ILE A 6 14.37 14.95 70.63
CA ILE A 6 14.12 13.88 69.65
C ILE A 6 14.34 14.48 68.24
N SER A 7 15.40 13.99 67.56
CA SER A 7 15.70 14.37 66.20
C SER A 7 14.85 13.52 65.24
N PHE A 8 13.96 14.17 64.47
CA PHE A 8 13.18 13.56 63.39
C PHE A 8 14.04 13.51 62.13
N ALA A 9 14.59 12.34 61.81
CA ALA A 9 15.24 12.13 60.51
C ALA A 9 14.16 11.87 59.47
N ALA A 10 13.94 12.81 58.58
CA ALA A 10 13.09 12.68 57.39
C ALA A 10 13.78 11.77 56.36
N PHE A 11 13.27 10.57 56.21
CA PHE A 11 13.72 9.62 55.19
C PHE A 11 13.03 9.96 53.88
N THR A 12 13.70 10.76 53.05
CA THR A 12 13.23 11.12 51.70
C THR A 12 13.53 9.96 50.74
N LEU A 13 12.49 9.12 50.50
CA LEU A 13 12.55 8.04 49.55
C LEU A 13 12.52 8.62 48.11
N PHE A 14 13.66 8.74 47.45
CA PHE A 14 13.76 9.05 46.05
C PHE A 14 13.37 7.81 45.24
N LEU A 15 12.12 7.77 44.75
CA LEU A 15 11.69 6.84 43.71
C LEU A 15 12.37 7.24 42.40
N TYR A 16 13.46 6.61 42.05
CA TYR A 16 14.00 6.63 40.68
C TYR A 16 13.05 5.86 39.75
N PHE A 17 12.18 6.57 39.05
CA PHE A 17 11.53 6.03 37.89
C PHE A 17 12.61 5.86 36.80
N ALA A 18 13.14 4.63 36.71
CA ALA A 18 13.94 4.23 35.55
C ALA A 18 12.99 4.17 34.33
N PHE A 19 12.86 5.28 33.60
CA PHE A 19 12.33 5.25 32.24
C PHE A 19 13.30 4.38 31.43
N SER A 20 12.89 3.14 31.16
CA SER A 20 13.54 2.33 30.14
C SER A 20 13.41 3.09 28.83
N GLN A 21 14.43 3.84 28.45
CA GLN A 21 14.54 4.43 27.13
C GLN A 21 14.73 3.26 26.17
N ALA A 22 13.63 2.83 25.52
CA ALA A 22 13.73 1.95 24.38
C ALA A 22 14.65 2.63 23.38
N ASN A 23 15.78 2.00 23.06
CA ASN A 23 16.67 2.51 22.03
C ASN A 23 15.84 2.74 20.77
N PRO A 24 15.98 3.91 20.10
CA PRO A 24 15.29 4.13 18.82
C PRO A 24 15.67 3.01 17.84
N PRO A 25 14.75 2.61 16.95
CA PRO A 25 15.06 1.59 15.95
C PRO A 25 16.36 1.94 15.22
N GLN A 26 17.29 1.00 15.19
CA GLN A 26 18.59 1.24 14.58
C GLN A 26 18.43 1.27 13.06
N GLU A 27 18.73 2.41 12.44
CA GLU A 27 18.74 2.54 10.99
C GLU A 27 19.75 1.59 10.35
N ILE A 28 19.33 0.85 9.33
CA ILE A 28 20.22 -0.01 8.55
C ILE A 28 20.98 0.86 7.54
N LYS A 29 22.08 1.47 7.96
CA LYS A 29 22.85 2.44 7.16
C LYS A 29 23.39 1.92 5.81
N SER A 30 23.44 0.60 5.62
CA SER A 30 23.94 -0.04 4.39
C SER A 30 22.83 -0.54 3.45
N MET A 31 21.54 -0.37 3.82
CA MET A 31 20.44 -0.83 3.00
C MET A 31 20.12 0.20 1.90
N ASN A 32 20.20 -0.24 0.64
CA ASN A 32 19.72 0.53 -0.51
C ASN A 32 18.40 -0.10 -1.03
N VAL A 33 17.28 0.56 -0.85
CA VAL A 33 15.99 0.13 -1.40
C VAL A 33 15.97 0.47 -2.89
N LYS A 34 16.03 -0.55 -3.75
CA LYS A 34 16.03 -0.37 -5.21
C LYS A 34 14.63 -0.15 -5.79
N ARG A 35 13.61 -0.81 -5.20
CA ARG A 35 12.25 -0.78 -5.70
C ARG A 35 11.28 -1.30 -4.64
N ILE A 36 10.07 -0.78 -4.66
CA ILE A 36 8.91 -1.36 -3.97
C ILE A 36 7.87 -1.68 -5.04
N THR A 37 7.47 -2.94 -5.14
CA THR A 37 6.44 -3.40 -6.08
C THR A 37 5.26 -3.96 -5.30
N PRO A 38 4.03 -3.45 -5.49
CA PRO A 38 2.85 -4.03 -4.86
C PRO A 38 2.53 -5.39 -5.47
N VAL A 39 2.19 -6.36 -4.64
CA VAL A 39 1.62 -7.65 -5.05
C VAL A 39 0.16 -7.69 -4.62
N LEU A 40 -0.73 -7.69 -5.60
CA LEU A 40 -2.17 -7.69 -5.39
C LEU A 40 -2.69 -9.13 -5.41
N LEU A 41 -3.37 -9.52 -4.34
CA LEU A 41 -3.83 -10.90 -4.17
C LEU A 41 -5.28 -11.02 -4.64
N VAL A 42 -5.52 -11.98 -5.54
CA VAL A 42 -6.80 -12.18 -6.21
C VAL A 42 -7.23 -13.65 -6.24
N LYS A 43 -8.50 -13.88 -6.53
CA LYS A 43 -9.00 -15.22 -6.80
C LYS A 43 -8.53 -15.73 -8.18
N GLU A 44 -8.56 -14.86 -9.18
CA GLU A 44 -8.22 -15.14 -10.57
C GLU A 44 -7.52 -13.94 -11.20
N ILE A 45 -6.51 -14.19 -12.04
CA ILE A 45 -5.71 -13.16 -12.70
C ILE A 45 -6.30 -12.74 -14.05
N GLU A 46 -6.90 -13.65 -14.78
CA GLU A 46 -7.38 -13.41 -16.13
C GLU A 46 -8.31 -12.18 -16.26
N PRO A 47 -9.24 -11.92 -15.31
CA PRO A 47 -10.11 -10.74 -15.37
C PRO A 47 -9.38 -9.38 -15.30
N VAL A 48 -8.18 -9.34 -14.69
CA VAL A 48 -7.44 -8.06 -14.55
C VAL A 48 -6.56 -7.74 -15.76
N ILE A 49 -6.25 -8.73 -16.62
CA ILE A 49 -5.38 -8.54 -17.78
C ILE A 49 -5.91 -7.47 -18.75
N PRO A 50 -7.19 -7.48 -19.20
CA PRO A 50 -7.72 -6.45 -20.06
C PRO A 50 -7.69 -5.05 -19.45
N PHE A 51 -7.80 -4.94 -18.14
CA PHE A 51 -7.71 -3.65 -17.45
C PHE A 51 -6.29 -3.08 -17.51
N TRP A 52 -5.27 -3.86 -17.14
CA TRP A 52 -3.89 -3.39 -17.13
C TRP A 52 -3.30 -3.26 -18.53
N VAL A 53 -3.48 -4.26 -19.38
CA VAL A 53 -2.91 -4.28 -20.73
C VAL A 53 -3.75 -3.43 -21.69
N GLY A 54 -5.05 -3.70 -21.76
CA GLY A 54 -5.92 -3.07 -22.76
C GLY A 54 -6.23 -1.60 -22.47
N ARG A 55 -6.49 -1.23 -21.19
CA ARG A 55 -6.90 0.14 -20.85
C ARG A 55 -5.73 1.02 -20.43
N LEU A 56 -4.84 0.50 -19.57
CA LEU A 56 -3.72 1.27 -19.02
C LEU A 56 -2.44 1.14 -19.84
N GLY A 57 -2.37 0.21 -20.81
CA GLY A 57 -1.22 0.03 -21.71
C GLY A 57 0.02 -0.52 -21.01
N PHE A 58 -0.17 -1.34 -19.98
CA PHE A 58 0.92 -2.11 -19.38
C PHE A 58 1.26 -3.33 -20.25
N THR A 59 2.47 -3.84 -20.09
CA THR A 59 2.93 -5.08 -20.72
C THR A 59 3.09 -6.17 -19.67
N LYS A 60 2.69 -7.39 -19.98
CA LYS A 60 3.02 -8.55 -19.14
C LYS A 60 4.50 -8.87 -19.31
N THR A 61 5.24 -8.93 -18.20
CA THR A 61 6.69 -9.20 -18.20
C THR A 61 7.05 -10.55 -17.60
N ILE A 62 6.22 -11.04 -16.67
CA ILE A 62 6.39 -12.35 -16.04
C ILE A 62 5.02 -13.02 -15.99
N GLU A 63 4.96 -14.30 -16.34
CA GLU A 63 3.76 -15.13 -16.23
C GLU A 63 4.16 -16.48 -15.63
N VAL A 64 3.48 -16.90 -14.56
CA VAL A 64 3.68 -18.21 -13.95
C VAL A 64 2.35 -18.97 -14.00
N PRO A 65 2.26 -20.06 -14.77
CA PRO A 65 1.04 -20.83 -14.88
C PRO A 65 0.76 -21.63 -13.60
N GLU A 66 -0.53 -21.81 -13.32
CA GLU A 66 -1.06 -22.72 -12.31
C GLU A 66 -2.17 -23.56 -12.92
N GLY A 67 -1.82 -24.75 -13.39
CA GLY A 67 -2.70 -25.57 -14.22
C GLY A 67 -2.97 -24.91 -15.58
N ASN A 68 -4.24 -24.66 -15.90
CA ASN A 68 -4.67 -23.99 -17.13
C ASN A 68 -4.91 -22.47 -16.96
N LYS A 69 -4.55 -21.90 -15.83
CA LYS A 69 -4.68 -20.49 -15.48
C LYS A 69 -3.34 -19.90 -15.05
N LEU A 70 -3.30 -18.60 -14.78
CA LEU A 70 -2.14 -17.94 -14.18
C LEU A 70 -2.23 -17.99 -12.65
N GLY A 71 -1.13 -18.40 -12.01
CA GLY A 71 -0.93 -18.28 -10.57
C GLY A 71 -0.29 -16.95 -10.17
N PHE A 72 0.52 -16.38 -11.10
CA PHE A 72 1.22 -15.12 -10.90
C PHE A 72 1.42 -14.39 -12.22
N VAL A 73 1.41 -13.06 -12.19
CA VAL A 73 1.74 -12.19 -13.32
C VAL A 73 2.38 -10.88 -12.84
N ALA A 74 3.34 -10.36 -13.59
CA ALA A 74 3.83 -8.99 -13.44
C ALA A 74 3.44 -8.15 -14.64
N PHE A 75 2.95 -6.93 -14.40
CA PHE A 75 2.64 -5.91 -15.39
C PHE A 75 3.60 -4.74 -15.22
N GLN A 76 4.15 -4.23 -16.31
CA GLN A 76 5.10 -3.12 -16.31
C GLN A 76 4.74 -2.06 -17.34
N LYS A 77 4.93 -0.78 -16.98
CA LYS A 77 4.87 0.37 -17.87
C LYS A 77 5.94 1.39 -17.47
N GLY A 78 6.97 1.54 -18.30
CA GLY A 78 8.14 2.33 -17.91
C GLY A 78 8.80 1.78 -16.63
N ALA A 79 9.00 2.62 -15.66
CA ALA A 79 9.56 2.24 -14.35
C ALA A 79 8.51 1.69 -13.34
N VAL A 80 7.22 1.74 -13.69
CA VAL A 80 6.13 1.31 -12.81
C VAL A 80 5.85 -0.17 -13.02
N GLU A 81 5.79 -0.92 -11.92
CA GLU A 81 5.46 -2.35 -11.92
C GLU A 81 4.39 -2.64 -10.88
N VAL A 82 3.47 -3.53 -11.20
CA VAL A 82 2.50 -4.14 -10.30
C VAL A 82 2.44 -5.64 -10.55
N MET A 83 2.30 -6.42 -9.51
CA MET A 83 2.22 -7.88 -9.58
C MET A 83 0.87 -8.35 -9.08
N TYR A 84 0.40 -9.47 -9.63
CA TYR A 84 -0.78 -10.19 -9.15
C TYR A 84 -0.42 -11.63 -8.86
N GLN A 85 -0.96 -12.14 -7.77
CA GLN A 85 -0.83 -13.54 -7.39
C GLN A 85 -2.19 -14.09 -6.94
N THR A 86 -2.50 -15.34 -7.32
CA THR A 86 -3.73 -15.96 -6.85
C THR A 86 -3.61 -16.40 -5.40
N TYR A 87 -4.74 -16.45 -4.68
CA TYR A 87 -4.77 -17.01 -3.32
C TYR A 87 -4.24 -18.43 -3.25
N SER A 88 -4.53 -19.27 -4.28
CA SER A 88 -4.03 -20.65 -4.34
C SER A 88 -2.52 -20.72 -4.52
N SER A 89 -1.94 -19.81 -5.30
CA SER A 89 -0.48 -19.72 -5.45
C SER A 89 0.18 -19.30 -4.14
N VAL A 90 -0.35 -18.27 -3.47
CA VAL A 90 0.16 -17.84 -2.15
C VAL A 90 0.09 -18.96 -1.11
N GLU A 91 -0.99 -19.76 -1.09
CA GLU A 91 -1.15 -20.87 -0.16
C GLU A 91 -0.06 -21.94 -0.34
N LYS A 92 0.50 -22.09 -1.55
CA LYS A 92 1.60 -23.02 -1.83
C LYS A 92 2.97 -22.45 -1.51
N ASP A 93 3.15 -21.14 -1.73
CA ASP A 93 4.45 -20.49 -1.65
C ASP A 93 4.75 -19.86 -0.28
N ALA A 94 3.73 -19.46 0.47
CA ALA A 94 3.89 -18.69 1.69
C ALA A 94 3.52 -19.52 2.95
N PRO A 95 4.10 -19.17 4.12
CA PRO A 95 3.70 -19.78 5.39
C PRO A 95 2.20 -19.59 5.66
N PRO A 96 1.53 -20.54 6.34
CA PRO A 96 0.09 -20.46 6.63
C PRO A 96 -0.37 -19.17 7.31
N SER A 97 0.47 -18.59 8.18
CA SER A 97 0.21 -17.32 8.84
C SER A 97 0.08 -16.15 7.86
N MET A 98 0.82 -16.17 6.76
CA MET A 98 0.80 -15.13 5.73
C MET A 98 -0.36 -15.37 4.74
N SER A 99 -0.56 -16.61 4.30
CA SER A 99 -1.62 -16.95 3.33
C SER A 99 -3.03 -16.78 3.92
N ALA A 100 -3.22 -16.99 5.23
CA ALA A 100 -4.49 -16.75 5.92
C ALA A 100 -4.92 -15.27 5.90
N GLU A 101 -3.99 -14.33 5.82
CA GLU A 101 -4.26 -12.89 5.75
C GLU A 101 -4.57 -12.42 4.30
N ALA A 102 -4.17 -13.19 3.29
CA ALA A 102 -4.26 -12.83 1.88
C ALA A 102 -5.67 -12.45 1.39
N ARG A 103 -6.72 -12.95 2.06
CA ARG A 103 -8.14 -12.77 1.67
C ARG A 103 -8.85 -11.66 2.44
N LYS A 104 -8.16 -10.92 3.32
CA LYS A 104 -8.82 -10.04 4.30
C LYS A 104 -9.26 -8.68 3.79
N GLY A 105 -8.94 -8.33 2.57
CA GLY A 105 -9.47 -7.09 2.01
C GLY A 105 -8.74 -6.58 0.77
N PRO A 106 -9.30 -5.54 0.13
CA PRO A 106 -8.71 -4.93 -1.05
C PRO A 106 -7.48 -4.10 -0.69
N THR A 107 -6.57 -3.99 -1.64
CA THR A 107 -5.48 -3.01 -1.63
C THR A 107 -5.97 -1.71 -2.25
N TYR A 108 -5.42 -0.58 -1.78
CA TYR A 108 -5.66 0.75 -2.32
C TYR A 108 -4.36 1.22 -2.98
N LEU A 109 -4.43 1.54 -4.28
CA LEU A 109 -3.34 2.15 -5.03
C LEU A 109 -3.66 3.61 -5.31
N TYR A 110 -2.64 4.46 -5.24
CA TYR A 110 -2.70 5.85 -5.70
C TYR A 110 -1.77 5.99 -6.89
N MET A 111 -2.32 6.39 -8.03
CA MET A 111 -1.61 6.46 -9.32
C MET A 111 -1.67 7.88 -9.85
N GLU A 112 -0.54 8.57 -9.86
CA GLU A 112 -0.42 9.85 -10.52
C GLU A 112 -0.28 9.65 -12.02
N VAL A 113 -1.02 10.45 -12.80
CA VAL A 113 -1.09 10.36 -14.27
C VAL A 113 -0.97 11.74 -14.90
N ASP A 114 -0.46 11.80 -16.13
CA ASP A 114 -0.30 13.05 -16.87
C ASP A 114 -1.60 13.58 -17.48
N ASN A 115 -2.56 12.69 -17.77
CA ASN A 115 -3.83 13.03 -18.41
C ASN A 115 -4.99 12.24 -17.80
N ILE A 116 -5.57 12.80 -16.75
CA ILE A 116 -6.67 12.15 -16.01
C ILE A 116 -7.95 12.03 -16.85
N ASP A 117 -8.21 12.95 -17.78
CA ASP A 117 -9.40 12.91 -18.62
C ASP A 117 -9.33 11.77 -19.63
N ALA A 118 -8.15 11.50 -20.20
CA ALA A 118 -7.92 10.34 -21.03
C ALA A 118 -8.10 9.02 -20.26
N VAL A 119 -7.60 8.96 -19.03
CA VAL A 119 -7.78 7.79 -18.14
C VAL A 119 -9.26 7.61 -17.83
N LEU A 120 -9.98 8.67 -17.45
CA LEU A 120 -11.43 8.61 -17.18
C LEU A 120 -12.22 8.10 -18.40
N ALA A 121 -11.87 8.58 -19.60
CA ALA A 121 -12.49 8.12 -20.84
C ALA A 121 -12.27 6.62 -21.10
N ALA A 122 -11.10 6.07 -20.69
CA ALA A 122 -10.80 4.65 -20.78
C ALA A 122 -11.53 3.78 -19.73
N MET A 123 -12.17 4.40 -18.73
CA MET A 123 -12.84 3.70 -17.61
C MET A 123 -14.37 3.67 -17.73
N LYS A 124 -14.97 3.90 -18.91
CA LYS A 124 -16.42 4.06 -19.13
C LYS A 124 -17.28 2.93 -18.55
N ASP A 125 -16.80 1.70 -18.58
CA ASP A 125 -17.49 0.48 -18.12
C ASP A 125 -16.83 -0.14 -16.87
N VAL A 126 -15.90 0.59 -16.24
CA VAL A 126 -15.30 0.21 -14.95
C VAL A 126 -16.11 0.87 -13.83
N LYS A 127 -16.27 0.15 -12.73
CA LYS A 127 -17.00 0.67 -11.56
C LYS A 127 -16.27 1.85 -10.92
N ILE A 128 -16.76 3.06 -11.18
CA ILE A 128 -16.29 4.27 -10.49
C ILE A 128 -16.86 4.28 -9.07
N VAL A 129 -15.99 4.34 -8.08
CA VAL A 129 -16.32 4.34 -6.64
C VAL A 129 -16.16 5.71 -6.01
N MET A 130 -15.36 6.58 -6.59
CA MET A 130 -15.25 7.98 -6.25
C MET A 130 -15.34 8.81 -7.54
N PRO A 131 -16.35 9.65 -7.71
CA PRO A 131 -16.46 10.55 -8.85
C PRO A 131 -15.30 11.52 -8.93
N VAL A 132 -15.10 12.12 -10.12
CA VAL A 132 -14.08 13.16 -10.32
C VAL A 132 -14.30 14.29 -9.33
N ARG A 133 -13.24 14.67 -8.64
CA ARG A 133 -13.22 15.80 -7.71
C ARG A 133 -11.88 16.51 -7.76
N THR A 134 -11.83 17.74 -7.25
CA THR A 134 -10.59 18.41 -6.88
C THR A 134 -10.41 18.29 -5.38
N ALA A 135 -9.32 17.63 -4.96
CA ALA A 135 -8.99 17.49 -3.56
C ALA A 135 -8.39 18.79 -3.00
N PHE A 136 -8.51 19.02 -1.69
CA PHE A 136 -8.01 20.23 -1.02
C PHE A 136 -6.48 20.42 -1.16
N TYR A 137 -5.76 19.35 -1.45
CA TYR A 137 -4.31 19.35 -1.67
C TYR A 137 -3.92 19.57 -3.16
N GLY A 138 -4.84 20.05 -4.00
CA GLY A 138 -4.54 20.49 -5.37
C GLY A 138 -4.45 19.38 -6.40
N MET A 139 -5.08 18.23 -6.15
CA MET A 139 -5.15 17.13 -7.12
C MET A 139 -6.57 17.00 -7.69
N LYS A 140 -6.70 16.88 -9.01
CA LYS A 140 -7.90 16.36 -9.68
C LYS A 140 -7.83 14.85 -9.63
N GLU A 141 -8.85 14.19 -9.09
CA GLU A 141 -8.79 12.75 -8.85
C GLU A 141 -10.14 12.06 -9.00
N PHE A 142 -10.13 10.77 -9.30
CA PHE A 142 -11.27 9.86 -9.21
C PHE A 142 -10.77 8.46 -8.85
N ALA A 143 -11.66 7.57 -8.38
CA ALA A 143 -11.27 6.21 -8.06
C ALA A 143 -12.19 5.17 -8.70
N VAL A 144 -11.60 4.03 -9.04
CA VAL A 144 -12.29 2.86 -9.57
C VAL A 144 -12.07 1.65 -8.69
N GLN A 145 -12.99 0.68 -8.78
CA GLN A 145 -12.73 -0.68 -8.37
C GLN A 145 -12.37 -1.49 -9.62
N GLU A 146 -11.10 -1.94 -9.68
CA GLU A 146 -10.63 -2.74 -10.82
C GLU A 146 -11.18 -4.19 -10.74
N PRO A 147 -11.10 -5.00 -11.83
CA PRO A 147 -11.74 -6.32 -11.89
C PRO A 147 -11.27 -7.36 -10.88
N GLY A 148 -10.09 -7.21 -10.27
CA GLY A 148 -9.60 -8.06 -9.18
C GLY A 148 -10.17 -7.69 -7.82
N GLY A 149 -10.93 -6.56 -7.74
CA GLY A 149 -11.58 -6.08 -6.54
C GLY A 149 -10.80 -5.05 -5.74
N HIS A 150 -9.61 -4.68 -6.18
CA HIS A 150 -8.80 -3.63 -5.55
C HIS A 150 -9.24 -2.23 -6.00
N PHE A 151 -8.80 -1.20 -5.28
CA PHE A 151 -9.15 0.19 -5.59
C PHE A 151 -7.94 0.94 -6.14
N ILE A 152 -8.18 1.73 -7.19
CA ILE A 152 -7.16 2.61 -7.78
C ILE A 152 -7.70 4.02 -7.81
N THR A 153 -7.03 4.95 -7.13
CA THR A 153 -7.23 6.39 -7.29
C THR A 153 -6.29 6.89 -8.37
N PHE A 154 -6.83 7.43 -9.44
CA PHE A 154 -6.06 8.18 -10.44
C PHE A 154 -6.07 9.64 -10.05
N ALA A 155 -4.92 10.30 -10.14
CA ALA A 155 -4.76 11.67 -9.74
C ALA A 155 -3.83 12.43 -10.70
N GLN A 156 -4.13 13.72 -10.88
CA GLN A 156 -3.31 14.65 -11.66
C GLN A 156 -3.23 15.98 -10.92
N PRO A 157 -2.04 16.60 -10.79
CA PRO A 157 -1.91 17.93 -10.22
C PRO A 157 -2.78 18.94 -10.99
N VAL A 158 -3.56 19.75 -10.28
CA VAL A 158 -4.22 20.90 -10.88
C VAL A 158 -3.14 21.96 -11.09
N VAL A 159 -2.77 22.20 -12.36
CA VAL A 159 -1.86 23.31 -12.69
C VAL A 159 -2.55 24.59 -12.26
N ALA A 160 -1.97 25.32 -11.29
CA ALA A 160 -2.45 26.66 -10.97
C ALA A 160 -2.40 27.49 -12.24
N ALA A 161 -3.55 28.04 -12.66
CA ALA A 161 -3.56 29.01 -13.75
C ALA A 161 -2.64 30.17 -13.30
N HIS A 162 -1.52 30.33 -13.97
CA HIS A 162 -0.68 31.50 -13.79
C HIS A 162 -1.52 32.73 -14.18
N GLN A 163 -1.92 33.50 -13.14
CA GLN A 163 -2.52 34.82 -13.33
C GLN A 163 -1.42 35.81 -13.73
#